data_5fd0ff949fe05cad4337a5fffb335a44
#
_entry.id   5fd0ff949fe05cad4337a5fffb335a44
#
_cell.length_a   1.000
_cell.length_b   1.000
_cell.length_c   1.000
_cell.angle_alpha   90.00
_cell.angle_beta   90.00
_cell.angle_gamma   90.00
#
_symmetry.space_group_name_H-M   'P 1'
#
loop_
_entity.id
_entity.type
_entity.pdbx_description
1 polymer ?
#
loop_
_entity_poly.entity_id
_entity_poly.type
_entity_poly.pdbx_seq_one_letter_code
_entity_poly.pdbx_strand_id
1 'polypeptide(L)'
;VQLIERSKRPLMPTHEGRVFFEGCRDIVARYDALEDEVHSLREDVSGRVRVAAIYSVGLHHMSEYVQEFMARYPKANVRLEYLHPQRVCEAIENDQADVGIVSYPRGSRVIEAEAWREEPVVLVCSPNHPFAARESASLTDLHGQRLVGFDHDLVIRQEIDKAIELVGAEPSVVMEFDNIETIKRAVEIDAGMALLPEPTVVRE
;
A
#
# COMPACT_ATOMS: atom_id res chain seq x y z
N VAL A 1 -11.41 -37.51 11.92
CA VAL A 1 -11.75 -36.09 12.25
C VAL A 1 -12.14 -35.42 10.95
N GLN A 2 -13.27 -34.73 10.95
CA GLN A 2 -13.74 -33.99 9.78
C GLN A 2 -13.20 -32.53 9.90
N LEU A 3 -12.39 -32.12 8.92
CA LEU A 3 -11.73 -30.80 8.93
C LEU A 3 -12.54 -29.72 8.20
N ILE A 4 -13.44 -30.13 7.28
CA ILE A 4 -14.23 -29.21 6.45
C ILE A 4 -15.72 -29.55 6.59
N GLU A 5 -16.53 -28.55 6.90
CA GLU A 5 -17.99 -28.61 6.87
C GLU A 5 -18.49 -28.59 5.42
N ARG A 6 -18.95 -29.74 4.94
CA ARG A 6 -19.38 -29.92 3.53
C ARG A 6 -20.86 -29.68 3.30
N SER A 7 -21.63 -29.51 4.38
CA SER A 7 -23.07 -29.29 4.32
C SER A 7 -23.44 -27.85 3.97
N LYS A 8 -22.49 -26.92 4.05
CA LYS A 8 -22.68 -25.49 3.81
C LYS A 8 -21.88 -25.00 2.59
N ARG A 9 -22.38 -23.96 1.95
CA ARG A 9 -21.64 -23.23 0.91
C ARG A 9 -21.61 -21.75 1.28
N PRO A 10 -20.42 -21.07 1.28
CA PRO A 10 -19.11 -21.63 0.95
C PRO A 10 -18.66 -22.71 1.96
N LEU A 11 -17.73 -23.58 1.55
CA LEU A 11 -17.12 -24.58 2.43
C LEU A 11 -16.40 -23.90 3.58
N MET A 12 -16.67 -24.31 4.80
CA MET A 12 -16.08 -23.71 6.00
C MET A 12 -15.28 -24.76 6.77
N PRO A 13 -14.13 -24.39 7.37
CA PRO A 13 -13.42 -25.29 8.26
C PRO A 13 -14.25 -25.56 9.53
N THR A 14 -14.21 -26.78 10.04
CA THR A 14 -14.72 -27.11 11.38
C THR A 14 -13.85 -26.45 12.45
N HIS A 15 -14.18 -26.58 13.73
CA HIS A 15 -13.30 -26.13 14.82
C HIS A 15 -11.93 -26.83 14.75
N GLU A 16 -11.96 -28.16 14.60
CA GLU A 16 -10.75 -28.97 14.43
C GLU A 16 -10.02 -28.64 13.13
N GLY A 17 -10.77 -28.30 12.08
CA GLY A 17 -10.22 -27.84 10.80
C GLY A 17 -9.45 -26.54 10.91
N ARG A 18 -9.90 -25.59 11.73
CA ARG A 18 -9.18 -24.33 11.98
C ARG A 18 -7.87 -24.58 12.73
N VAL A 19 -7.92 -25.32 13.82
CA VAL A 19 -6.72 -25.69 14.60
C VAL A 19 -5.70 -26.42 13.73
N PHE A 20 -6.19 -27.38 12.89
CA PHE A 20 -5.31 -28.10 11.98
C PHE A 20 -4.72 -27.19 10.89
N PHE A 21 -5.50 -26.29 10.33
CA PHE A 21 -5.04 -25.33 9.32
C PHE A 21 -3.96 -24.39 9.87
N GLU A 22 -4.18 -23.85 11.07
CA GLU A 22 -3.19 -22.99 11.74
C GLU A 22 -1.89 -23.76 12.00
N GLY A 23 -1.96 -24.97 12.54
CA GLY A 23 -0.79 -25.81 12.74
C GLY A 23 -0.06 -26.16 11.44
N CYS A 24 -0.79 -26.48 10.36
CA CYS A 24 -0.18 -26.72 9.06
C CYS A 24 0.51 -25.47 8.50
N ARG A 25 -0.09 -24.30 8.66
CA ARG A 25 0.50 -23.01 8.25
C ARG A 25 1.84 -22.78 8.95
N ASP A 26 1.88 -23.00 10.26
CA ASP A 26 3.11 -22.85 11.06
C ASP A 26 4.20 -23.84 10.63
N ILE A 27 3.82 -25.09 10.33
CA ILE A 27 4.76 -26.10 9.83
C ILE A 27 5.34 -25.69 8.48
N VAL A 28 4.51 -25.22 7.54
CA VAL A 28 4.94 -24.75 6.22
C VAL A 28 5.86 -23.55 6.35
N ALA A 29 5.49 -22.56 7.17
CA ALA A 29 6.33 -21.39 7.42
C ALA A 29 7.69 -21.77 8.02
N ARG A 30 7.72 -22.74 8.96
CA ARG A 30 8.97 -23.22 9.54
C ARG A 30 9.81 -24.03 8.55
N TYR A 31 9.17 -24.78 7.67
CA TYR A 31 9.87 -25.50 6.59
C TYR A 31 10.55 -24.53 5.63
N ASP A 32 9.81 -23.52 5.15
CA ASP A 32 10.34 -22.48 4.25
C ASP A 32 11.51 -21.75 4.92
N ALA A 33 11.39 -21.36 6.19
CA ALA A 33 12.47 -20.72 6.95
C ALA A 33 13.71 -21.61 7.09
N LEU A 34 13.56 -22.93 7.25
CA LEU A 34 14.69 -23.87 7.29
C LEU A 34 15.40 -23.99 5.94
N GLU A 35 14.66 -24.00 4.83
CA GLU A 35 15.25 -23.96 3.48
C GLU A 35 16.08 -22.67 3.28
N ASP A 36 15.54 -21.52 3.68
CA ASP A 36 16.23 -20.24 3.59
C ASP A 36 17.47 -20.19 4.49
N GLU A 37 17.40 -20.73 5.71
CA GLU A 37 18.55 -20.84 6.62
C GLU A 37 19.67 -21.70 6.02
N VAL A 38 19.33 -22.83 5.41
CA VAL A 38 20.30 -23.72 4.72
C VAL A 38 20.89 -23.04 3.49
N HIS A 39 20.09 -22.29 2.73
CA HIS A 39 20.56 -21.56 1.55
C HIS A 39 21.47 -20.39 1.92
N SER A 40 21.20 -19.70 3.03
CA SER A 40 22.04 -18.58 3.53
C SER A 40 23.46 -19.00 3.90
N LEU A 41 23.67 -20.28 4.25
CA LEU A 41 25.01 -20.82 4.54
C LEU A 41 25.94 -20.90 3.30
N ARG A 42 25.41 -20.66 2.08
CA ARG A 42 26.16 -20.80 0.82
C ARG A 42 26.65 -19.48 0.22
N GLU A 43 26.59 -18.34 0.90
CA GLU A 43 26.90 -16.99 0.38
C GLU A 43 26.10 -16.55 -0.86
N ASP A 44 25.17 -17.37 -1.35
CA ASP A 44 24.31 -17.10 -2.50
C ASP A 44 22.97 -16.57 -2.00
N VAL A 45 22.64 -15.33 -2.34
CA VAL A 45 21.29 -14.78 -2.07
C VAL A 45 20.29 -15.52 -2.96
N SER A 46 19.51 -16.38 -2.34
CA SER A 46 18.52 -17.24 -2.98
C SER A 46 17.29 -17.39 -2.08
N GLY A 47 16.23 -18.00 -2.57
CA GLY A 47 15.01 -18.17 -1.82
C GLY A 47 13.90 -17.22 -2.27
N ARG A 48 12.83 -17.11 -1.49
CA ARG A 48 11.66 -16.29 -1.79
C ARG A 48 11.50 -15.18 -0.76
N VAL A 49 11.28 -13.96 -1.21
CA VAL A 49 10.82 -12.85 -0.38
C VAL A 49 9.42 -12.43 -0.80
N ARG A 50 8.52 -12.33 0.17
CA ARG A 50 7.13 -11.87 -0.03
C ARG A 50 7.03 -10.43 0.41
N VAL A 51 6.70 -9.55 -0.51
CA VAL A 51 6.57 -8.11 -0.27
C VAL A 51 5.11 -7.72 -0.42
N ALA A 52 4.52 -7.16 0.62
CA ALA A 52 3.21 -6.53 0.56
C ALA A 52 3.39 -5.01 0.52
N ALA A 53 2.79 -4.34 -0.45
CA ALA A 53 2.92 -2.89 -0.61
C ALA A 53 1.56 -2.24 -0.88
N ILE A 54 1.41 -0.99 -0.49
CA ILE A 54 0.26 -0.19 -0.90
C ILE A 54 0.37 0.17 -2.39
N TYR A 55 -0.77 0.39 -3.05
CA TYR A 55 -0.84 0.64 -4.49
C TYR A 55 0.03 1.82 -4.95
N SER A 56 0.01 2.93 -4.21
CA SER A 56 0.77 4.15 -4.56
C SER A 56 2.28 3.92 -4.65
N VAL A 57 2.83 3.17 -3.71
CA VAL A 57 4.27 2.84 -3.68
C VAL A 57 4.57 1.71 -4.66
N GLY A 58 3.70 0.70 -4.70
CA GLY A 58 3.93 -0.50 -5.48
C GLY A 58 4.01 -0.23 -6.98
N LEU A 59 3.06 0.51 -7.53
CA LEU A 59 2.98 0.76 -8.96
C LEU A 59 4.07 1.71 -9.49
N HIS A 60 4.52 2.67 -8.69
CA HIS A 60 5.44 3.71 -9.15
C HIS A 60 6.92 3.44 -8.85
N HIS A 61 7.22 2.68 -7.80
CA HIS A 61 8.60 2.49 -7.35
C HIS A 61 9.07 1.04 -7.39
N MET A 62 8.22 0.08 -6.98
CA MET A 62 8.67 -1.28 -6.74
C MET A 62 9.15 -2.01 -7.99
N SER A 63 8.63 -1.69 -9.17
CA SER A 63 9.01 -2.37 -10.41
C SER A 63 10.50 -2.23 -10.73
N GLU A 64 11.08 -1.03 -10.56
CA GLU A 64 12.49 -0.77 -10.79
C GLU A 64 13.37 -1.48 -9.76
N TYR A 65 13.03 -1.37 -8.46
CA TYR A 65 13.77 -2.02 -7.38
C TYR A 65 13.73 -3.56 -7.49
N VAL A 66 12.58 -4.13 -7.79
CA VAL A 66 12.45 -5.58 -7.97
C VAL A 66 13.26 -6.05 -9.17
N GLN A 67 13.23 -5.30 -10.29
CA GLN A 67 14.01 -5.63 -11.48
C GLN A 67 15.52 -5.56 -11.20
N GLU A 68 16.01 -4.52 -10.52
CA GLU A 68 17.41 -4.39 -10.13
C GLU A 68 17.82 -5.52 -9.17
N PHE A 69 17.00 -5.80 -8.16
CA PHE A 69 17.26 -6.86 -7.20
C PHE A 69 17.34 -8.23 -7.88
N MET A 70 16.40 -8.57 -8.74
CA MET A 70 16.40 -9.86 -9.46
C MET A 70 17.55 -9.96 -10.47
N ALA A 71 17.97 -8.85 -11.08
CA ALA A 71 19.15 -8.83 -11.94
C ALA A 71 20.44 -9.10 -11.14
N ARG A 72 20.54 -8.56 -9.92
CA ARG A 72 21.68 -8.75 -9.01
C ARG A 72 21.69 -10.13 -8.36
N TYR A 73 20.51 -10.68 -8.07
CA TYR A 73 20.33 -11.95 -7.36
C TYR A 73 19.38 -12.89 -8.13
N PRO A 74 19.85 -13.48 -9.23
CA PRO A 74 19.00 -14.25 -10.15
C PRO A 74 18.43 -15.55 -9.56
N LYS A 75 18.92 -15.98 -8.38
CA LYS A 75 18.39 -17.12 -7.63
C LYS A 75 17.32 -16.73 -6.59
N ALA A 76 17.13 -15.43 -6.36
CA ALA A 76 16.09 -14.94 -5.49
C ALA A 76 14.77 -14.79 -6.25
N ASN A 77 13.65 -15.06 -5.58
CA ASN A 77 12.31 -14.88 -6.10
C ASN A 77 11.58 -13.83 -5.27
N VAL A 78 11.12 -12.76 -5.92
CA VAL A 78 10.33 -11.70 -5.27
C VAL A 78 8.86 -11.89 -5.64
N ARG A 79 8.01 -12.13 -4.64
CA ARG A 79 6.56 -12.10 -4.78
C ARG A 79 6.07 -10.76 -4.25
N LEU A 80 5.55 -9.93 -5.13
CA LEU A 80 4.98 -8.62 -4.79
C LEU A 80 3.45 -8.69 -4.84
N GLU A 81 2.81 -8.21 -3.79
CA GLU A 81 1.36 -8.13 -3.67
C GLU A 81 0.96 -6.71 -3.27
N TYR A 82 -0.07 -6.17 -3.93
CA TYR A 82 -0.60 -4.83 -3.64
C TYR A 82 -1.85 -4.94 -2.80
N LEU A 83 -1.85 -4.28 -1.65
CA LEU A 83 -2.88 -4.39 -0.65
C LEU A 83 -3.27 -3.01 -0.09
N HIS A 84 -4.44 -2.93 0.51
CA HIS A 84 -4.83 -1.81 1.37
C HIS A 84 -3.89 -1.72 2.59
N PRO A 85 -3.56 -0.52 3.12
CA PRO A 85 -2.59 -0.35 4.21
C PRO A 85 -2.81 -1.26 5.43
N GLN A 86 -4.05 -1.43 5.87
CA GLN A 86 -4.37 -2.35 6.97
C GLN A 86 -4.02 -3.80 6.64
N ARG A 87 -4.30 -4.22 5.41
CA ARG A 87 -4.01 -5.58 4.95
C ARG A 87 -2.52 -5.85 4.81
N VAL A 88 -1.71 -4.83 4.52
CA VAL A 88 -0.25 -4.95 4.53
C VAL A 88 0.24 -5.26 5.94
N CYS A 89 -0.22 -4.53 6.96
CA CYS A 89 0.15 -4.81 8.35
C CYS A 89 -0.33 -6.20 8.81
N GLU A 90 -1.58 -6.57 8.50
CA GLU A 90 -2.12 -7.90 8.78
C GLU A 90 -1.31 -9.01 8.11
N ALA A 91 -0.83 -8.80 6.87
CA ALA A 91 -0.02 -9.78 6.15
C ALA A 91 1.33 -10.02 6.84
N ILE A 92 1.96 -8.98 7.39
CA ILE A 92 3.19 -9.11 8.19
C ILE A 92 2.90 -9.83 9.51
N GLU A 93 1.86 -9.40 10.26
CA GLU A 93 1.51 -9.99 11.55
C GLU A 93 1.13 -11.47 11.46
N ASN A 94 0.62 -11.91 10.30
CA ASN A 94 0.22 -13.29 10.04
C ASN A 94 1.26 -14.09 9.23
N ASP A 95 2.51 -13.64 9.12
CA ASP A 95 3.58 -14.29 8.35
C ASP A 95 3.20 -14.58 6.88
N GLN A 96 2.32 -13.78 6.30
CA GLN A 96 1.94 -13.87 4.89
C GLN A 96 2.85 -13.04 3.98
N ALA A 97 3.53 -12.03 4.55
CA ALA A 97 4.56 -11.24 3.90
C ALA A 97 5.78 -11.07 4.84
N ASP A 98 6.96 -10.97 4.25
CA ASP A 98 8.23 -10.81 4.97
C ASP A 98 8.59 -9.33 5.11
N VAL A 99 8.17 -8.50 4.13
CA VAL A 99 8.36 -7.05 4.11
C VAL A 99 7.04 -6.37 3.77
N GLY A 100 6.70 -5.32 4.54
CA GLY A 100 5.56 -4.45 4.27
C GLY A 100 6.00 -3.04 3.90
N ILE A 101 5.40 -2.44 2.86
CA ILE A 101 5.68 -1.05 2.48
C ILE A 101 4.38 -0.27 2.52
N VAL A 102 4.32 0.69 3.43
CA VAL A 102 3.13 1.52 3.70
C VAL A 102 3.52 2.96 3.95
N SER A 103 2.58 3.88 3.74
CA SER A 103 2.69 5.24 4.26
C SER A 103 2.19 5.26 5.71
N TYR A 104 2.88 6.02 6.57
CA TYR A 104 2.49 6.21 7.98
C TYR A 104 2.31 4.89 8.76
N PRO A 105 3.34 4.03 8.85
CA PRO A 105 3.23 2.76 9.55
C PRO A 105 2.88 2.98 11.02
N ARG A 106 1.95 2.18 11.53
CA ARG A 106 1.72 2.09 12.98
C ARG A 106 2.60 0.97 13.51
N GLY A 107 3.56 1.32 14.35
CA GLY A 107 4.37 0.33 15.03
C GLY A 107 3.50 -0.57 15.92
N SER A 108 3.85 -1.86 15.95
CA SER A 108 3.26 -2.82 16.88
C SER A 108 4.37 -3.55 17.64
N ARG A 109 4.00 -4.46 18.55
CA ARG A 109 5.01 -5.25 19.28
C ARG A 109 5.75 -6.27 18.41
N VAL A 110 5.19 -6.57 17.25
CA VAL A 110 5.70 -7.60 16.33
C VAL A 110 6.18 -7.01 14.99
N ILE A 111 5.91 -5.73 14.73
CA ILE A 111 6.35 -5.04 13.52
C ILE A 111 7.35 -3.96 13.89
N GLU A 112 8.55 -4.05 13.39
CA GLU A 112 9.53 -2.98 13.37
C GLU A 112 9.29 -2.14 12.10
N ALA A 113 9.16 -0.83 12.27
CA ALA A 113 8.92 0.10 11.16
C ALA A 113 10.14 1.01 10.99
N GLU A 114 10.69 1.03 9.79
CA GLU A 114 11.81 1.87 9.41
C GLU A 114 11.38 2.87 8.33
N ALA A 115 11.83 4.14 8.46
CA ALA A 115 11.55 5.15 7.45
C ALA A 115 12.40 4.89 6.21
N TRP A 116 11.74 4.65 5.08
CA TRP A 116 12.43 4.42 3.81
C TRP A 116 12.65 5.72 3.03
N ARG A 117 11.61 6.56 2.88
CA ARG A 117 11.69 7.81 2.13
C ARG A 117 10.56 8.76 2.52
N GLU A 118 10.78 10.04 2.24
CA GLU A 118 9.75 11.06 2.32
C GLU A 118 9.32 11.48 0.91
N GLU A 119 8.04 11.71 0.73
CA GLU A 119 7.47 12.12 -0.56
C GLU A 119 6.62 13.38 -0.36
N PRO A 120 6.91 14.47 -1.08
CA PRO A 120 6.07 15.65 -1.02
C PRO A 120 4.69 15.34 -1.60
N VAL A 121 3.68 15.99 -1.02
CA VAL A 121 2.32 15.96 -1.55
C VAL A 121 2.11 17.22 -2.39
N VAL A 122 1.65 17.04 -3.63
CA VAL A 122 1.43 18.13 -4.58
C VAL A 122 -0.04 18.24 -4.96
N LEU A 123 -0.45 19.46 -5.33
CA LEU A 123 -1.77 19.71 -5.87
C LEU A 123 -1.81 19.33 -7.35
N VAL A 124 -2.80 18.56 -7.74
CA VAL A 124 -3.02 18.09 -9.10
C VAL A 124 -4.39 18.56 -9.58
N CYS A 125 -4.45 19.05 -10.82
CA CYS A 125 -5.70 19.46 -11.45
C CYS A 125 -5.70 19.09 -12.95
N SER A 126 -6.88 19.09 -13.56
CA SER A 126 -7.03 18.95 -15.00
C SER A 126 -6.30 20.11 -15.73
N PRO A 127 -5.71 19.87 -16.93
CA PRO A 127 -5.13 20.94 -17.76
C PRO A 127 -6.12 22.07 -18.09
N ASN A 128 -7.41 21.81 -18.04
CA ASN A 128 -8.46 22.79 -18.29
C ASN A 128 -8.85 23.61 -17.05
N HIS A 129 -8.34 23.21 -15.87
CA HIS A 129 -8.66 23.91 -14.62
C HIS A 129 -7.92 25.25 -14.55
N PRO A 130 -8.51 26.33 -13.97
CA PRO A 130 -7.85 27.64 -13.85
C PRO A 130 -6.49 27.59 -13.12
N PHE A 131 -6.27 26.61 -12.27
CA PHE A 131 -5.01 26.42 -11.54
C PHE A 131 -3.90 25.84 -12.40
N ALA A 132 -4.19 25.23 -13.53
CA ALA A 132 -3.17 24.68 -14.44
C ALA A 132 -2.24 25.75 -15.03
N ALA A 133 -2.69 27.01 -15.09
CA ALA A 133 -1.88 28.14 -15.53
C ALA A 133 -1.01 28.77 -14.43
N ARG A 134 -1.10 28.30 -13.19
CA ARG A 134 -0.35 28.84 -12.06
C ARG A 134 0.96 28.07 -11.86
N GLU A 135 2.03 28.79 -11.49
CA GLU A 135 3.31 28.16 -11.14
C GLU A 135 3.28 27.49 -9.76
N SER A 136 2.40 27.95 -8.87
CA SER A 136 2.25 27.41 -7.53
C SER A 136 0.85 27.64 -6.99
N ALA A 137 0.46 26.84 -6.00
CA ALA A 137 -0.77 27.00 -5.26
C ALA A 137 -0.51 26.84 -3.75
N SER A 138 -1.25 27.58 -2.94
CA SER A 138 -1.26 27.45 -1.49
C SER A 138 -2.45 26.58 -1.05
N LEU A 139 -2.34 25.94 0.11
CA LEU A 139 -3.48 25.24 0.70
C LEU A 139 -4.69 26.15 0.95
N THR A 140 -4.47 27.45 1.19
CA THR A 140 -5.54 28.44 1.33
C THR A 140 -6.34 28.64 0.05
N ASP A 141 -5.73 28.43 -1.12
CA ASP A 141 -6.40 28.52 -2.43
C ASP A 141 -7.45 27.41 -2.63
N LEU A 142 -7.42 26.36 -1.80
CA LEU A 142 -8.37 25.27 -1.86
C LEU A 142 -9.75 25.64 -1.29
N HIS A 143 -9.88 26.79 -0.61
CA HIS A 143 -11.16 27.21 -0.06
C HIS A 143 -12.23 27.33 -1.14
N GLY A 144 -13.37 26.64 -0.96
CA GLY A 144 -14.46 26.58 -1.91
C GLY A 144 -14.19 25.75 -3.19
N GLN A 145 -13.01 25.17 -3.34
CA GLN A 145 -12.68 24.32 -4.49
C GLN A 145 -13.24 22.90 -4.33
N ARG A 146 -13.46 22.24 -5.48
CA ARG A 146 -13.87 20.83 -5.51
C ARG A 146 -12.64 19.94 -5.40
N LEU A 147 -12.64 19.02 -4.42
CA LEU A 147 -11.58 18.03 -4.25
C LEU A 147 -12.08 16.61 -4.51
N VAL A 148 -11.23 15.84 -5.16
CA VAL A 148 -11.29 14.38 -5.18
C VAL A 148 -10.27 13.90 -4.15
N GLY A 149 -10.76 13.27 -3.09
CA GLY A 149 -9.94 12.87 -1.93
C GLY A 149 -9.67 11.38 -1.87
N PHE A 150 -8.77 11.04 -0.98
CA PHE A 150 -8.66 9.68 -0.47
C PHE A 150 -9.85 9.35 0.44
N ASP A 151 -10.16 8.05 0.58
CA ASP A 151 -11.14 7.58 1.56
C ASP A 151 -10.77 8.07 2.97
N HIS A 152 -11.79 8.41 3.75
CA HIS A 152 -11.64 9.05 5.08
C HIS A 152 -10.96 8.17 6.13
N ASP A 153 -10.93 6.84 5.95
CA ASP A 153 -10.26 5.88 6.84
C ASP A 153 -8.74 5.78 6.59
N LEU A 154 -8.24 6.32 5.47
CA LEU A 154 -6.83 6.33 5.15
C LEU A 154 -6.07 7.42 5.93
N VAL A 155 -4.92 7.06 6.50
CA VAL A 155 -4.10 8.00 7.27
C VAL A 155 -3.65 9.20 6.43
N ILE A 156 -3.30 8.99 5.16
CA ILE A 156 -2.95 10.08 4.25
C ILE A 156 -4.06 11.12 4.14
N ARG A 157 -5.33 10.69 4.10
CA ARG A 157 -6.47 11.60 4.10
C ARG A 157 -6.54 12.42 5.38
N GLN A 158 -6.36 11.79 6.52
CA GLN A 158 -6.38 12.48 7.81
C GLN A 158 -5.26 13.53 7.92
N GLU A 159 -4.07 13.24 7.40
CA GLU A 159 -2.96 14.20 7.39
C GLU A 159 -3.23 15.36 6.42
N ILE A 160 -3.81 15.10 5.25
CA ILE A 160 -4.23 16.15 4.30
C ILE A 160 -5.31 17.05 4.93
N ASP A 161 -6.33 16.46 5.53
CA ASP A 161 -7.42 17.22 6.18
C ASP A 161 -6.89 18.09 7.30
N LYS A 162 -6.00 17.60 8.15
CA LYS A 162 -5.33 18.39 9.20
C LYS A 162 -4.55 19.59 8.60
N ALA A 163 -3.81 19.35 7.51
CA ALA A 163 -3.04 20.41 6.87
C ALA A 163 -3.95 21.50 6.28
N ILE A 164 -5.08 21.14 5.70
CA ILE A 164 -6.10 22.06 5.16
C ILE A 164 -6.77 22.83 6.30
N GLU A 165 -7.13 22.15 7.38
CA GLU A 165 -7.76 22.75 8.57
C GLU A 165 -6.84 23.80 9.23
N LEU A 166 -5.53 23.51 9.35
CA LEU A 166 -4.53 24.43 9.91
C LEU A 166 -4.47 25.79 9.20
N VAL A 167 -4.78 25.82 7.90
CA VAL A 167 -4.81 27.07 7.13
C VAL A 167 -6.22 27.67 7.01
N GLY A 168 -7.23 27.05 7.62
CA GLY A 168 -8.62 27.50 7.61
C GLY A 168 -9.28 27.42 6.23
N ALA A 169 -8.83 26.53 5.35
CA ALA A 169 -9.46 26.30 4.06
C ALA A 169 -10.62 25.29 4.21
N GLU A 170 -11.66 25.45 3.41
CA GLU A 170 -12.86 24.61 3.41
C GLU A 170 -13.19 24.15 1.98
N PRO A 171 -12.45 23.18 1.42
CA PRO A 171 -12.78 22.61 0.13
C PRO A 171 -14.02 21.72 0.21
N SER A 172 -14.65 21.50 -0.95
CA SER A 172 -15.78 20.56 -1.08
C SER A 172 -15.28 19.23 -1.62
N VAL A 173 -15.24 18.20 -0.80
CA VAL A 173 -14.89 16.85 -1.26
C VAL A 173 -16.09 16.26 -2.03
N VAL A 174 -15.89 16.05 -3.33
CA VAL A 174 -16.96 15.61 -4.25
C VAL A 174 -16.92 14.12 -4.56
N MET A 175 -15.74 13.49 -4.42
CA MET A 175 -15.52 12.07 -4.60
C MET A 175 -14.41 11.59 -3.68
N GLU A 176 -14.47 10.33 -3.27
CA GLU A 176 -13.46 9.69 -2.40
C GLU A 176 -13.12 8.31 -2.96
N PHE A 177 -11.83 7.95 -2.93
CA PHE A 177 -11.34 6.65 -3.41
C PHE A 177 -10.15 6.17 -2.55
N ASP A 178 -10.01 4.86 -2.46
CA ASP A 178 -8.87 4.20 -1.80
C ASP A 178 -7.65 4.06 -2.73
N ASN A 179 -7.87 4.24 -4.03
CA ASN A 179 -6.89 4.00 -5.08
C ASN A 179 -6.51 5.31 -5.80
N ILE A 180 -5.20 5.58 -5.83
CA ILE A 180 -4.63 6.80 -6.42
C ILE A 180 -4.89 6.91 -7.94
N GLU A 181 -4.89 5.78 -8.66
CA GLU A 181 -5.15 5.77 -10.11
C GLU A 181 -6.60 6.20 -10.40
N THR A 182 -7.55 5.82 -9.55
CA THR A 182 -8.93 6.26 -9.67
C THR A 182 -9.08 7.75 -9.37
N ILE A 183 -8.34 8.27 -8.37
CA ILE A 183 -8.29 9.70 -8.09
C ILE A 183 -7.76 10.46 -9.31
N LYS A 184 -6.64 10.03 -9.92
CA LYS A 184 -6.07 10.66 -11.11
C LYS A 184 -7.08 10.69 -12.27
N ARG A 185 -7.78 9.58 -12.53
CA ARG A 185 -8.84 9.54 -13.56
C ARG A 185 -9.99 10.51 -13.30
N ALA A 186 -10.39 10.68 -12.05
CA ALA A 186 -11.41 11.67 -11.70
C ALA A 186 -10.90 13.12 -11.91
N VAL A 187 -9.64 13.40 -11.63
CA VAL A 187 -9.01 14.69 -11.92
C VAL A 187 -8.90 14.96 -13.42
N GLU A 188 -8.52 13.97 -14.24
CA GLU A 188 -8.43 14.09 -15.69
C GLU A 188 -9.76 14.54 -16.33
N ILE A 189 -10.89 14.03 -15.84
CA ILE A 189 -12.23 14.41 -16.33
C ILE A 189 -12.77 15.69 -15.67
N ASP A 190 -11.91 16.44 -14.96
CA ASP A 190 -12.26 17.70 -14.28
C ASP A 190 -13.36 17.57 -13.22
N ALA A 191 -13.41 16.41 -12.53
CA ALA A 191 -14.33 16.22 -11.42
C ALA A 191 -13.97 17.12 -10.21
N GLY A 192 -12.68 17.41 -10.03
CA GLY A 192 -12.10 18.25 -8.98
C GLY A 192 -10.59 18.19 -9.01
N MET A 193 -9.93 18.89 -8.08
CA MET A 193 -8.49 18.80 -7.84
C MET A 193 -8.18 17.70 -6.83
N ALA A 194 -6.93 17.26 -6.74
CA ALA A 194 -6.49 16.30 -5.73
C ALA A 194 -5.14 16.68 -5.13
N LEU A 195 -4.88 16.23 -3.90
CA LEU A 195 -3.57 16.28 -3.25
C LEU A 195 -2.97 14.87 -3.28
N LEU A 196 -1.89 14.68 -4.04
CA LEU A 196 -1.28 13.37 -4.31
C LEU A 196 0.22 13.39 -4.02
N PRO A 197 0.83 12.26 -3.64
CA PRO A 197 2.28 12.13 -3.58
C PRO A 197 2.90 12.43 -4.96
N GLU A 198 3.89 13.32 -4.99
CA GLU A 198 4.52 13.78 -6.25
C GLU A 198 4.99 12.64 -7.17
N PRO A 199 5.64 11.56 -6.69
CA PRO A 199 6.11 10.49 -7.55
C PRO A 199 5.00 9.78 -8.35
N THR A 200 3.76 9.91 -7.89
CA THR A 200 2.61 9.26 -8.56
C THR A 200 2.10 10.03 -9.77
N VAL A 201 2.60 11.26 -9.99
CA VAL A 201 2.14 12.19 -11.04
C VAL A 201 3.23 12.72 -11.96
N VAL A 202 4.52 12.50 -11.65
CA VAL A 202 5.67 13.05 -12.41
C VAL A 202 5.82 12.47 -13.82
N ARG A 203 5.16 11.38 -14.15
CA ARG A 203 5.27 10.69 -15.45
C ARG A 203 4.05 10.89 -16.36
N GLU A 204 3.12 11.76 -16.02
CA GLU A 204 1.86 11.96 -16.78
C GLU A 204 1.67 13.37 -17.31
#